data_ac94752a9809826dcf1be97830b6d991
#
_entry.id   ac94752a9809826dcf1be97830b6d991
#
_cell.length_a   1.000
_cell.length_b   1.000
_cell.length_c   1.000
_cell.angle_alpha   90.00
_cell.angle_beta   90.00
_cell.angle_gamma   90.00
#
_symmetry.space_group_name_H-M   'P 1'
#
loop_
_entity.id
_entity.type
_entity.pdbx_description
1 polymer ?
#
loop_
_entity_poly.entity_id
_entity_poly.type
_entity_poly.pdbx_seq_one_letter_code
_entity_poly.pdbx_strand_id
1 'polypeptide(L)' 'MAAKKETKPIIKKLWGIAKSPELKLSDEELHLVVMAHTGKDSIRELNYRELKICIMELGKLRDSAKRKLRG' A
#
# COMPACT_ATOMS: atom_id res chain seq x y z
N MET A 1 -20.88 19.47 4.72
CA MET A 1 -20.79 18.67 4.10
C MET A 1 -19.89 17.79 4.47
N ALA A 2 -20.14 16.86 4.69
CA ALA A 2 -19.33 15.95 5.17
C ALA A 2 -18.30 15.77 4.26
N ALA A 3 -17.28 16.19 4.61
CA ALA A 3 -16.20 16.09 3.77
C ALA A 3 -15.86 14.65 3.58
N LYS A 4 -15.83 14.23 2.37
CA LYS A 4 -15.27 12.96 2.10
C LYS A 4 -13.81 13.05 2.39
N LYS A 5 -13.28 12.09 3.05
CA LYS A 5 -11.86 12.06 3.27
C LYS A 5 -11.16 11.89 1.94
N GLU A 6 -10.12 12.68 1.76
CA GLU A 6 -9.33 12.60 0.54
C GLU A 6 -8.54 11.31 0.52
N THR A 7 -8.73 10.52 -0.51
CA THR A 7 -7.95 9.29 -0.65
C THR A 7 -6.76 9.44 -1.60
N LYS A 8 -6.74 10.48 -2.42
CA LYS A 8 -5.65 10.67 -3.38
C LYS A 8 -4.27 10.73 -2.73
N PRO A 9 -4.05 11.52 -1.67
CA PRO A 9 -2.73 11.54 -1.04
C PRO A 9 -2.36 10.20 -0.44
N ILE A 10 -3.35 9.46 0.05
CA ILE A 10 -3.10 8.16 0.63
C ILE A 10 -2.72 7.16 -0.45
N ILE A 11 -3.38 7.23 -1.59
CA ILE A 11 -3.04 6.37 -2.73
C ILE A 11 -1.60 6.64 -3.18
N LYS A 12 -1.22 7.90 -3.25
CA LYS A 12 0.16 8.25 -3.61
C LYS A 12 1.16 7.68 -2.61
N LYS A 13 0.82 7.74 -1.34
CA LYS A 13 1.68 7.20 -0.29
C LYS A 13 1.81 5.69 -0.43
N LEU A 14 0.72 5.02 -0.74
CA LEU A 14 0.71 3.58 -0.96
C LEU A 14 1.67 3.21 -2.09
N TRP A 15 1.55 3.89 -3.23
CA TRP A 15 2.43 3.65 -4.37
C TRP A 15 3.87 3.97 -4.03
N GLY A 16 4.11 5.04 -3.27
CA GLY A 16 5.45 5.40 -2.86
C GLY A 16 6.13 4.32 -2.04
N ILE A 17 5.38 3.71 -1.11
CA ILE A 17 5.93 2.62 -0.31
C ILE A 17 6.17 1.39 -1.18
N ALA A 18 5.21 1.07 -2.04
CA ALA A 18 5.32 -0.11 -2.90
C ALA A 18 6.51 -0.01 -3.85
N LYS A 19 6.78 1.18 -4.35
CA LYS A 19 7.88 1.40 -5.29
C LYS A 19 9.19 1.77 -4.61
N SER A 20 9.25 1.73 -3.28
CA SER A 20 10.47 2.08 -2.57
C SER A 20 11.59 1.10 -2.91
N PRO A 21 12.86 1.54 -2.77
CA PRO A 21 13.99 0.65 -3.10
C PRO A 21 13.99 -0.64 -2.30
N GLU A 22 13.41 -0.63 -1.11
CA GLU A 22 13.36 -1.81 -0.27
C GLU A 22 12.39 -2.86 -0.80
N LEU A 23 11.27 -2.44 -1.38
CA LEU A 23 10.25 -3.37 -1.84
C LEU A 23 10.25 -3.58 -3.35
N LYS A 24 10.36 -2.52 -4.12
CA LYS A 24 10.37 -2.59 -5.59
C LYS A 24 9.25 -3.46 -6.15
N LEU A 25 8.06 -3.28 -5.61
CA LEU A 25 6.92 -4.06 -6.09
C LEU A 25 6.48 -3.58 -7.46
N SER A 26 6.13 -4.53 -8.33
CA SER A 26 5.51 -4.18 -9.60
C SER A 26 4.05 -3.83 -9.37
N ASP A 27 3.41 -3.26 -10.39
CA ASP A 27 1.99 -2.95 -10.31
C ASP A 27 1.17 -4.21 -10.01
N GLU A 28 1.51 -5.32 -10.68
CA GLU A 28 0.81 -6.57 -10.45
C GLU A 28 0.98 -7.06 -9.02
N GLU A 29 2.20 -6.97 -8.51
CA GLU A 29 2.47 -7.40 -7.13
C GLU A 29 1.71 -6.56 -6.13
N LEU A 30 1.64 -5.24 -6.37
CA LEU A 30 0.89 -4.39 -5.48
C LEU A 30 -0.60 -4.75 -5.51
N HIS A 31 -1.14 -5.00 -6.69
CA HIS A 31 -2.54 -5.40 -6.80
C HIS A 31 -2.82 -6.71 -6.08
N LEU A 32 -1.88 -7.65 -6.13
CA LEU A 32 -2.03 -8.90 -5.41
C LEU A 32 -2.06 -8.68 -3.89
N VAL A 33 -1.20 -7.80 -3.40
CA VAL A 33 -1.19 -7.48 -1.97
C VAL A 33 -2.53 -6.83 -1.58
N VAL A 34 -2.99 -5.89 -2.37
CA VAL A 34 -4.26 -5.21 -2.11
C VAL A 34 -5.40 -6.22 -2.09
N MET A 35 -5.45 -7.10 -3.08
CA MET A 35 -6.51 -8.10 -3.14
C MET A 35 -6.46 -9.05 -1.95
N ALA A 36 -5.25 -9.44 -1.52
CA ALA A 36 -5.10 -10.35 -0.40
C ALA A 36 -5.64 -9.74 0.90
N HIS A 37 -5.55 -8.43 1.04
CA HIS A 37 -5.96 -7.77 2.28
C HIS A 37 -7.35 -7.17 2.24
N THR A 38 -7.87 -6.87 1.06
CA THR A 38 -9.16 -6.18 0.95
C THR A 38 -10.19 -6.95 0.13
N GLY A 39 -9.75 -7.92 -0.67
CA GLY A 39 -10.63 -8.62 -1.59
C GLY A 39 -10.96 -7.83 -2.84
N LYS A 40 -10.33 -6.69 -3.03
CA LYS A 40 -10.56 -5.85 -4.20
C LYS A 40 -9.26 -5.72 -4.97
N ASP A 41 -9.34 -5.72 -6.30
CA ASP A 41 -8.14 -5.61 -7.11
C ASP A 41 -7.91 -4.20 -7.65
N SER A 42 -8.80 -3.26 -7.34
CA SER A 42 -8.66 -1.89 -7.80
C SER A 42 -8.36 -0.97 -6.63
N ILE A 43 -7.19 -0.35 -6.66
CA ILE A 43 -6.79 0.55 -5.59
C ILE A 43 -7.73 1.75 -5.49
N ARG A 44 -8.26 2.20 -6.64
CA ARG A 44 -9.15 3.35 -6.65
C ARG A 44 -10.49 3.07 -5.96
N GLU A 45 -10.86 1.79 -5.87
CA GLU A 45 -12.11 1.42 -5.22
C GLU A 45 -11.98 1.23 -3.73
N LEU A 46 -10.77 1.31 -3.21
CA LEU A 46 -10.56 1.13 -1.78
C LEU A 46 -11.02 2.36 -1.02
N ASN A 47 -11.66 2.13 0.13
CA ASN A 47 -12.02 3.24 0.98
C ASN A 47 -10.82 3.61 1.85
N TYR A 48 -10.99 4.66 2.66
CA TYR A 48 -9.92 5.18 3.49
C TYR A 48 -9.33 4.11 4.41
N ARG A 49 -10.20 3.34 5.04
CA ARG A 49 -9.77 2.29 5.98
C ARG A 49 -8.97 1.21 5.27
N GLU A 50 -9.45 0.78 4.12
CA GLU A 50 -8.75 -0.26 3.35
C GLU A 50 -7.39 0.22 2.89
N LEU A 51 -7.30 1.47 2.46
CA LEU A 51 -6.02 2.05 2.05
C LEU A 51 -5.04 2.09 3.22
N LYS A 52 -5.52 2.45 4.40
CA LYS A 52 -4.64 2.50 5.58
C LYS A 52 -4.14 1.11 5.96
N ILE A 53 -4.99 0.10 5.83
CA ILE A 53 -4.57 -1.27 6.10
C ILE A 53 -3.46 -1.67 5.14
N CYS A 54 -3.62 -1.38 3.87
CA CYS A 54 -2.60 -1.71 2.88
C CYS A 54 -1.29 -0.98 3.15
N ILE A 55 -1.36 0.29 3.51
CA ILE A 55 -0.17 1.07 3.82
C ILE A 55 0.55 0.46 5.02
N MET A 56 -0.20 0.06 6.04
CA MET A 56 0.40 -0.53 7.22
C MET A 56 1.10 -1.84 6.89
N GLU A 57 0.46 -2.69 6.08
CA GLU A 57 1.06 -3.95 5.71
C GLU A 57 2.30 -3.77 4.85
N LEU A 58 2.24 -2.85 3.90
CA LEU A 58 3.41 -2.55 3.08
C LEU A 58 4.53 -1.96 3.92
N GLY A 59 4.19 -1.14 4.92
CA GLY A 59 5.20 -0.61 5.82
C GLY A 59 5.92 -1.70 6.58
N LYS A 60 5.19 -2.72 7.02
CA LYS A 60 5.79 -3.86 7.70
C LYS A 60 6.72 -4.62 6.77
N LEU A 61 6.31 -4.82 5.53
CA LEU A 61 7.15 -5.50 4.55
C LEU A 61 8.42 -4.71 4.28
N ARG A 62 8.30 -3.39 4.19
CA ARG A 62 9.46 -2.54 3.97
C ARG A 62 10.44 -2.63 5.12
N ASP A 63 9.93 -2.61 6.35
CA ASP A 63 10.79 -2.74 7.53
C ASP A 63 11.51 -4.07 7.53
N SER A 64 10.82 -5.16 7.19
CA SER A 64 11.45 -6.47 7.10
C SER A 64 12.54 -6.48 6.04
N ALA A 65 12.27 -5.86 4.89
CA ALA A 65 13.24 -5.79 3.81
C ALA A 65 14.46 -5.00 4.23
N LYS A 66 14.27 -3.91 4.97
CA LYS A 66 15.39 -3.12 5.47
C LYS A 66 16.26 -3.94 6.41
N ARG A 67 15.65 -4.72 7.27
CA ARG A 67 16.41 -5.55 8.20
C ARG A 67 17.23 -6.58 7.46
N LYS A 68 16.67 -7.18 6.42
CA LYS A 68 17.40 -8.17 5.63
C LYS A 68 18.58 -7.52 4.91
N LEU A 69 18.40 -6.31 4.40
CA LEU A 69 19.47 -5.62 3.71
C LEU A 69 20.60 -5.24 4.64
N ARG A 70 20.33 -5.06 5.90
CA ARG A 70 21.37 -4.73 6.85
C ARG A 70 22.23 -5.92 7.20
N GLY A 71 21.73 -7.04 6.95
CA GLY A 71 22.51 -8.22 7.15
C GLY A 71 22.27 -8.99 8.21
#